data_612890cc09d82da130eace608b8362f8
#
_entry.id   612890cc09d82da130eace608b8362f8
#
_cell.length_a   1.000
_cell.length_b   1.000
_cell.length_c   1.000
_cell.angle_alpha   90.00
_cell.angle_beta   90.00
_cell.angle_gamma   90.00
#
_symmetry.space_group_name_H-M   'P 1'
#
loop_
_entity.id
_entity.type
_entity.pdbx_description
1 polymer ?
#
loop_
_entity_poly.entity_id
_entity_poly.type
_entity_poly.pdbx_seq_one_letter_code
_entity_poly.pdbx_strand_id
1 'polypeptide(L)'
;GMTFVQAHSQGGNPLSKDENAADFIVAATLRSLEICEILGIPHTVSHPGILGTPDKEAWFEKNRAYYQKLFPMMEKTGVNVLTENSCAANMGISYFANTGKDMVEFLSFVGHPQLHACWDTGHANCEGTQYDEILALGGELRAIHYHDNRGEKDEHLLPFFGTLNHDEIINALMDVGFRGYFTLEADSPVKPRRHWLGDRRSFRGEGRLSDPPLFMQERLEALSYETAKYMLSSYGLFEE
;
A
#
# COMPACT_ATOMS: atom_id res chain seq x y z
N GLY A 1 8.75 0.62 -24.24
CA GLY A 1 9.51 0.78 -23.00
C GLY A 1 8.61 0.49 -21.80
N MET A 2 9.19 0.39 -20.61
CA MET A 2 8.44 0.20 -19.36
C MET A 2 8.11 1.58 -18.78
N THR A 3 6.89 1.74 -18.26
CA THR A 3 6.48 2.94 -17.52
C THR A 3 6.24 2.55 -16.07
N PHE A 4 6.83 3.28 -15.14
CA PHE A 4 6.60 3.10 -13.71
C PHE A 4 5.49 4.05 -13.27
N VAL A 5 4.45 3.52 -12.64
CA VAL A 5 3.23 4.29 -12.34
C VAL A 5 3.12 4.69 -10.87
N GLN A 6 3.74 3.91 -10.00
CA GLN A 6 3.87 4.23 -8.58
C GLN A 6 5.08 3.52 -7.99
N ALA A 7 5.56 4.00 -6.86
CA ALA A 7 6.59 3.39 -6.04
C ALA A 7 6.09 3.21 -4.60
N HIS A 8 6.73 2.34 -3.87
CA HIS A 8 6.57 2.22 -2.43
C HIS A 8 7.90 2.60 -1.75
N SER A 9 7.86 3.54 -0.82
CA SER A 9 9.02 3.89 0.00
C SER A 9 9.36 2.77 0.97
N GLN A 10 10.57 2.82 1.56
CA GLN A 10 11.00 1.85 2.55
C GLN A 10 10.00 1.78 3.71
N GLY A 11 9.50 0.58 3.98
CA GLY A 11 8.65 0.31 5.14
C GLY A 11 9.39 0.47 6.47
N GLY A 12 8.64 0.79 7.51
CA GLY A 12 9.14 0.97 8.87
C GLY A 12 8.30 1.98 9.65
N ASN A 13 8.65 2.19 10.92
CA ASN A 13 7.93 3.14 11.75
C ASN A 13 8.67 4.49 11.86
N PRO A 14 8.21 5.56 11.17
CA PRO A 14 8.81 6.89 11.27
C PRO A 14 8.64 7.55 12.64
N LEU A 15 7.80 6.97 13.51
CA LEU A 15 7.62 7.39 14.90
C LEU A 15 8.29 6.44 15.90
N SER A 16 9.27 5.65 15.46
CA SER A 16 10.03 4.76 16.32
C SER A 16 10.67 5.53 17.48
N LYS A 17 10.73 4.92 18.67
CA LYS A 17 11.50 5.44 19.82
C LYS A 17 12.99 5.38 19.59
N ASP A 18 13.45 4.52 18.68
CA ASP A 18 14.82 4.54 18.16
C ASP A 18 14.90 5.64 17.09
N GLU A 19 15.54 6.76 17.45
CA GLU A 19 15.70 7.93 16.59
C GLU A 19 16.45 7.58 15.29
N ASN A 20 17.44 6.69 15.33
CA ASN A 20 18.16 6.28 14.13
C ASN A 20 17.24 5.52 13.15
N ALA A 21 16.35 4.67 13.67
CA ALA A 21 15.38 3.98 12.84
C ALA A 21 14.34 4.94 12.24
N ALA A 22 13.86 5.90 13.03
CA ALA A 22 12.94 6.93 12.55
C ALA A 22 13.58 7.84 11.48
N ASP A 23 14.79 8.31 11.71
CA ASP A 23 15.54 9.15 10.77
C ASP A 23 15.89 8.38 9.48
N PHE A 24 16.19 7.08 9.58
CA PHE A 24 16.38 6.23 8.40
C PHE A 24 15.14 6.20 7.51
N ILE A 25 13.93 6.06 8.08
CA ILE A 25 12.69 6.06 7.29
C ILE A 25 12.47 7.40 6.60
N VAL A 26 12.71 8.52 7.30
CA VAL A 26 12.63 9.85 6.69
C VAL A 26 13.60 9.97 5.52
N ALA A 27 14.87 9.61 5.72
CA ALA A 27 15.91 9.69 4.69
C ALA A 27 15.61 8.78 3.49
N ALA A 28 15.11 7.56 3.74
CA ALA A 28 14.72 6.62 2.69
C ALA A 28 13.53 7.15 1.87
N THR A 29 12.54 7.76 2.52
CA THR A 29 11.38 8.35 1.82
C THR A 29 11.80 9.57 0.98
N LEU A 30 12.66 10.44 1.50
CA LEU A 30 13.24 11.54 0.73
C LEU A 30 14.01 11.04 -0.49
N ARG A 31 14.78 9.94 -0.33
CA ARG A 31 15.48 9.31 -1.45
C ARG A 31 14.53 8.69 -2.47
N SER A 32 13.40 8.12 -2.02
CA SER A 32 12.35 7.61 -2.91
C SER A 32 11.76 8.72 -3.78
N LEU A 33 11.51 9.90 -3.21
CA LEU A 33 11.03 11.07 -3.96
C LEU A 33 12.01 11.50 -5.06
N GLU A 34 13.33 11.55 -4.76
CA GLU A 34 14.36 11.85 -5.77
C GLU A 34 14.39 10.81 -6.90
N ILE A 35 14.28 9.52 -6.56
CA ILE A 35 14.25 8.44 -7.55
C ILE A 35 12.98 8.52 -8.41
N CYS A 36 11.83 8.82 -7.79
CA CYS A 36 10.57 9.01 -8.50
C CYS A 36 10.66 10.16 -9.51
N GLU A 37 11.26 11.30 -9.13
CA GLU A 37 11.50 12.41 -10.06
C GLU A 37 12.34 11.98 -11.27
N ILE A 38 13.48 11.28 -11.02
CA ILE A 38 14.39 10.81 -12.09
C ILE A 38 13.69 9.82 -13.05
N LEU A 39 12.84 8.95 -12.53
CA LEU A 39 12.16 7.90 -13.29
C LEU A 39 10.79 8.33 -13.85
N GLY A 40 10.33 9.54 -13.52
CA GLY A 40 9.03 10.06 -13.94
C GLY A 40 7.86 9.35 -13.23
N ILE A 41 8.07 8.83 -12.02
CA ILE A 41 7.03 8.18 -11.22
C ILE A 41 6.21 9.26 -10.48
N PRO A 42 4.89 9.33 -10.68
CA PRO A 42 4.09 10.42 -10.12
C PRO A 42 3.80 10.29 -8.62
N HIS A 43 3.89 9.07 -8.07
CA HIS A 43 3.46 8.77 -6.70
C HIS A 43 4.43 7.83 -5.99
N THR A 44 4.68 8.07 -4.71
CA THR A 44 5.30 7.08 -3.81
C THR A 44 4.46 6.90 -2.56
N VAL A 45 4.21 5.63 -2.19
CA VAL A 45 3.49 5.30 -0.95
C VAL A 45 4.43 5.40 0.24
N SER A 46 3.96 5.96 1.33
CA SER A 46 4.67 6.03 2.61
C SER A 46 3.70 5.97 3.78
N HIS A 47 3.81 4.90 4.57
CA HIS A 47 2.94 4.70 5.72
C HIS A 47 3.16 5.74 6.82
N PRO A 48 2.10 6.18 7.50
CA PRO A 48 2.22 6.87 8.77
C PRO A 48 2.76 5.93 9.84
N GLY A 49 3.29 6.51 10.91
CA GLY A 49 3.87 5.75 12.01
C GLY A 49 2.86 5.30 13.06
N ILE A 50 3.34 4.45 13.96
CA ILE A 50 2.60 3.88 15.09
C ILE A 50 3.17 4.43 16.39
N LEU A 51 2.31 4.88 17.31
CA LEU A 51 2.72 5.40 18.64
C LEU A 51 2.83 4.31 19.70
N GLY A 52 2.13 3.20 19.56
CA GLY A 52 2.01 2.16 20.58
C GLY A 52 1.01 2.49 21.71
N THR A 53 0.33 3.63 21.62
CA THR A 53 -0.77 4.04 22.51
C THR A 53 -1.97 4.50 21.69
N PRO A 54 -3.21 4.19 22.08
CA PRO A 54 -4.41 4.56 21.31
C PRO A 54 -4.82 6.01 21.58
N ASP A 55 -4.01 6.95 21.16
CA ASP A 55 -4.22 8.40 21.27
C ASP A 55 -4.28 8.99 19.87
N LYS A 56 -5.49 9.25 19.37
CA LYS A 56 -5.73 9.74 18.00
C LYS A 56 -5.14 11.14 17.78
N GLU A 57 -5.28 12.05 18.74
CA GLU A 57 -4.78 13.42 18.61
C GLU A 57 -3.25 13.43 18.55
N ALA A 58 -2.59 12.72 19.46
CA ALA A 58 -1.14 12.56 19.44
C ALA A 58 -0.66 11.86 18.17
N TRP A 59 -1.41 10.87 17.66
CA TRP A 59 -1.07 10.18 16.41
C TRP A 59 -1.14 11.14 15.21
N PHE A 60 -2.19 11.96 15.11
CA PHE A 60 -2.36 12.96 14.07
C PHE A 60 -1.21 13.95 14.08
N GLU A 61 -0.90 14.55 15.24
CA GLU A 61 0.17 15.55 15.38
C GLU A 61 1.56 14.99 15.06
N LYS A 62 1.87 13.78 15.53
CA LYS A 62 3.17 13.16 15.30
C LYS A 62 3.36 12.76 13.82
N ASN A 63 2.32 12.22 13.20
CA ASN A 63 2.38 11.88 11.78
C ASN A 63 2.38 13.13 10.89
N ARG A 64 1.64 14.19 11.24
CA ARG A 64 1.77 15.48 10.57
C ARG A 64 3.23 15.98 10.61
N ALA A 65 3.87 15.94 11.78
CA ALA A 65 5.27 16.33 11.92
C ALA A 65 6.23 15.45 11.10
N TYR A 66 5.91 14.17 10.91
CA TYR A 66 6.65 13.30 10.00
C TYR A 66 6.50 13.75 8.55
N TYR A 67 5.27 13.88 8.03
CA TYR A 67 5.03 14.29 6.65
C TYR A 67 5.56 15.68 6.34
N GLN A 68 5.52 16.61 7.29
CA GLN A 68 6.12 17.94 7.13
C GLN A 68 7.61 17.93 6.80
N LYS A 69 8.35 16.91 7.24
CA LYS A 69 9.76 16.73 6.85
C LYS A 69 9.93 16.40 5.37
N LEU A 70 8.89 15.88 4.71
CA LEU A 70 8.89 15.49 3.31
C LEU A 70 8.46 16.62 2.37
N PHE A 71 7.69 17.60 2.86
CA PHE A 71 7.09 18.66 2.04
C PHE A 71 8.06 19.38 1.11
N PRO A 72 9.25 19.82 1.57
CA PRO A 72 10.18 20.53 0.69
C PRO A 72 10.64 19.67 -0.52
N MET A 73 10.76 18.35 -0.32
CA MET A 73 11.14 17.46 -1.40
C MET A 73 9.94 17.14 -2.31
N MET A 74 8.74 17.00 -1.77
CA MET A 74 7.51 16.83 -2.55
C MET A 74 7.29 18.04 -3.47
N GLU A 75 7.39 19.25 -2.94
CA GLU A 75 7.26 20.50 -3.70
C GLU A 75 8.34 20.65 -4.78
N LYS A 76 9.58 20.28 -4.45
CA LYS A 76 10.72 20.34 -5.38
C LYS A 76 10.56 19.36 -6.55
N THR A 77 10.13 18.14 -6.27
CA THR A 77 10.07 17.04 -7.26
C THR A 77 8.75 17.00 -8.02
N GLY A 78 7.69 17.58 -7.47
CA GLY A 78 6.32 17.44 -7.98
C GLY A 78 5.71 16.05 -7.73
N VAL A 79 6.40 15.15 -7.02
CA VAL A 79 5.95 13.78 -6.71
C VAL A 79 4.99 13.82 -5.53
N ASN A 80 3.85 13.14 -5.64
CA ASN A 80 2.92 12.99 -4.54
C ASN A 80 3.38 11.89 -3.58
N VAL A 81 3.19 12.12 -2.29
CA VAL A 81 3.25 11.06 -1.27
C VAL A 81 1.84 10.57 -1.01
N LEU A 82 1.67 9.26 -0.98
CA LEU A 82 0.39 8.64 -0.67
C LEU A 82 0.48 7.97 0.70
N THR A 83 -0.41 8.38 1.61
CA THR A 83 -0.65 7.61 2.83
C THR A 83 -1.51 6.39 2.48
N GLU A 84 -1.30 5.29 3.18
CA GLU A 84 -1.99 4.04 2.90
C GLU A 84 -2.80 3.61 4.12
N ASN A 85 -4.02 3.06 3.89
CA ASN A 85 -4.75 2.40 4.96
C ASN A 85 -4.00 1.16 5.43
N SER A 86 -4.28 0.75 6.65
CA SER A 86 -3.79 -0.52 7.17
C SER A 86 -4.92 -1.21 7.94
N CYS A 87 -4.59 -2.21 8.71
CA CYS A 87 -5.54 -2.94 9.53
C CYS A 87 -5.01 -3.18 10.94
N ALA A 88 -5.92 -3.46 11.88
CA ALA A 88 -5.56 -3.75 13.27
C ALA A 88 -4.66 -4.99 13.40
N ALA A 89 -4.77 -5.95 12.47
CA ALA A 89 -3.91 -7.13 12.42
C ALA A 89 -2.43 -6.79 12.18
N ASN A 90 -2.15 -5.73 11.41
CA ASN A 90 -0.79 -5.27 11.09
C ASN A 90 -0.27 -4.21 12.07
N MET A 91 -1.09 -3.20 12.35
CA MET A 91 -0.65 -1.97 13.02
C MET A 91 -1.18 -1.86 14.46
N GLY A 92 -2.05 -2.77 14.88
CA GLY A 92 -2.70 -2.72 16.20
C GLY A 92 -3.70 -1.56 16.32
N ILE A 93 -4.18 -1.34 17.55
CA ILE A 93 -5.25 -0.38 17.86
C ILE A 93 -4.80 1.08 17.92
N SER A 94 -3.54 1.37 17.69
CA SER A 94 -2.95 2.72 17.74
C SER A 94 -2.68 3.31 16.35
N TYR A 95 -3.27 2.74 15.32
CA TYR A 95 -3.25 3.25 13.96
C TYR A 95 -4.62 3.82 13.59
N PHE A 96 -4.66 5.04 13.07
CA PHE A 96 -5.90 5.79 12.86
C PHE A 96 -6.08 6.23 11.40
N ALA A 97 -5.72 5.36 10.46
CA ALA A 97 -5.98 5.52 9.03
C ALA A 97 -6.41 4.17 8.42
N ASN A 98 -7.28 3.42 9.12
CA ASN A 98 -7.76 2.11 8.64
C ASN A 98 -8.93 2.23 7.68
N THR A 99 -9.75 3.27 7.82
CA THR A 99 -10.94 3.51 6.99
C THR A 99 -10.73 4.69 6.03
N GLY A 100 -11.49 4.75 4.95
CA GLY A 100 -11.44 5.86 4.01
C GLY A 100 -11.80 7.20 4.69
N LYS A 101 -12.75 7.17 5.62
CA LYS A 101 -13.13 8.34 6.42
C LYS A 101 -12.00 8.82 7.33
N ASP A 102 -11.33 7.90 8.02
CA ASP A 102 -10.17 8.25 8.86
C ASP A 102 -9.03 8.84 8.03
N MET A 103 -8.78 8.25 6.85
CA MET A 103 -7.75 8.75 5.93
C MET A 103 -8.06 10.18 5.47
N VAL A 104 -9.30 10.47 5.07
CA VAL A 104 -9.72 11.83 4.65
C VAL A 104 -9.61 12.82 5.81
N GLU A 105 -10.00 12.43 7.03
CA GLU A 105 -9.83 13.26 8.22
C GLU A 105 -8.36 13.59 8.45
N PHE A 106 -7.48 12.59 8.38
CA PHE A 106 -6.05 12.77 8.55
C PHE A 106 -5.43 13.63 7.44
N LEU A 107 -5.77 13.37 6.16
CA LEU A 107 -5.29 14.16 5.03
C LEU A 107 -5.69 15.63 5.15
N SER A 108 -6.95 15.88 5.53
CA SER A 108 -7.46 17.25 5.78
C SER A 108 -6.74 17.94 6.95
N PHE A 109 -6.41 17.19 8.00
CA PHE A 109 -5.65 17.68 9.14
C PHE A 109 -4.22 18.06 8.77
N VAL A 110 -3.54 17.27 7.93
CA VAL A 110 -2.19 17.58 7.44
C VAL A 110 -2.22 18.75 6.46
N GLY A 111 -3.18 18.77 5.54
CA GLY A 111 -3.49 19.90 4.66
C GLY A 111 -2.42 20.20 3.60
N HIS A 112 -1.73 19.21 3.06
CA HIS A 112 -0.74 19.41 1.99
C HIS A 112 -1.26 18.93 0.63
N PRO A 113 -1.16 19.75 -0.45
CA PRO A 113 -1.79 19.46 -1.75
C PRO A 113 -1.17 18.29 -2.52
N GLN A 114 -0.04 17.75 -2.10
CA GLN A 114 0.62 16.58 -2.69
C GLN A 114 0.59 15.36 -1.76
N LEU A 115 -0.14 15.42 -0.63
CA LEU A 115 -0.36 14.26 0.22
C LEU A 115 -1.76 13.71 -0.05
N HIS A 116 -1.85 12.48 -0.53
CA HIS A 116 -3.09 11.83 -0.94
C HIS A 116 -3.19 10.40 -0.40
N ALA A 117 -4.17 9.63 -0.85
CA ALA A 117 -4.44 8.27 -0.41
C ALA A 117 -4.02 7.21 -1.44
N CYS A 118 -3.45 6.12 -0.93
CA CYS A 118 -3.43 4.81 -1.55
C CYS A 118 -4.40 3.90 -0.78
N TRP A 119 -5.26 3.16 -1.49
CA TRP A 119 -6.16 2.21 -0.85
C TRP A 119 -5.65 0.79 -1.05
N ASP A 120 -5.35 0.12 0.06
CA ASP A 120 -5.01 -1.30 0.07
C ASP A 120 -6.25 -2.15 0.35
N THR A 121 -6.58 -3.03 -0.60
CA THR A 121 -7.80 -3.84 -0.55
C THR A 121 -7.71 -4.99 0.43
N GLY A 122 -6.53 -5.56 0.62
CA GLY A 122 -6.32 -6.64 1.56
C GLY A 122 -6.33 -6.15 3.01
N HIS A 123 -5.69 -5.02 3.30
CA HIS A 123 -5.80 -4.38 4.60
C HIS A 123 -7.27 -4.11 4.96
N ALA A 124 -8.00 -3.54 4.02
CA ALA A 124 -9.41 -3.24 4.21
C ALA A 124 -10.28 -4.49 4.40
N ASN A 125 -9.94 -5.62 3.74
CA ASN A 125 -10.65 -6.88 3.92
C ASN A 125 -10.55 -7.42 5.35
N CYS A 126 -9.47 -7.12 6.05
CA CYS A 126 -9.33 -7.45 7.48
C CYS A 126 -10.24 -6.61 8.40
N GLU A 127 -10.74 -5.47 7.92
CA GLU A 127 -11.59 -4.55 8.67
C GLU A 127 -13.08 -4.68 8.29
N GLY A 128 -13.41 -5.16 7.08
CA GLY A 128 -14.79 -5.40 6.66
C GLY A 128 -15.10 -5.02 5.22
N THR A 129 -16.25 -4.37 4.99
CA THR A 129 -16.70 -3.93 3.67
C THR A 129 -15.97 -2.66 3.22
N GLN A 130 -15.79 -2.50 1.90
CA GLN A 130 -14.92 -1.46 1.35
C GLN A 130 -15.64 -0.41 0.49
N TYR A 131 -16.86 -0.68 0.04
CA TYR A 131 -17.54 0.20 -0.91
C TYR A 131 -17.64 1.64 -0.40
N ASP A 132 -18.24 1.83 0.78
CA ASP A 132 -18.43 3.17 1.36
C ASP A 132 -17.12 3.86 1.74
N GLU A 133 -16.09 3.08 2.08
CA GLU A 133 -14.77 3.58 2.45
C GLU A 133 -14.02 4.11 1.22
N ILE A 134 -14.10 3.40 0.08
CA ILE A 134 -13.54 3.87 -1.20
C ILE A 134 -14.26 5.13 -1.66
N LEU A 135 -15.60 5.18 -1.56
CA LEU A 135 -16.37 6.38 -1.91
C LEU A 135 -15.99 7.58 -1.01
N ALA A 136 -15.74 7.34 0.28
CA ALA A 136 -15.35 8.40 1.21
C ALA A 136 -14.02 9.06 0.84
N LEU A 137 -13.10 8.33 0.21
CA LEU A 137 -11.82 8.88 -0.26
C LEU A 137 -12.00 9.92 -1.38
N GLY A 138 -13.00 9.74 -2.23
CA GLY A 138 -13.29 10.70 -3.31
C GLY A 138 -12.06 11.01 -4.17
N GLY A 139 -11.82 12.29 -4.39
CA GLY A 139 -10.69 12.79 -5.15
C GLY A 139 -9.31 12.61 -4.48
N GLU A 140 -9.25 12.17 -3.23
CA GLU A 140 -7.97 11.87 -2.57
C GLU A 140 -7.40 10.53 -2.98
N LEU A 141 -8.20 9.61 -3.52
CA LEU A 141 -7.73 8.30 -3.98
C LEU A 141 -6.88 8.44 -5.26
N ARG A 142 -5.57 8.19 -5.16
CA ARG A 142 -4.62 8.28 -6.28
C ARG A 142 -4.06 6.96 -6.73
N ALA A 143 -3.98 5.97 -5.85
CA ALA A 143 -3.46 4.64 -6.14
C ALA A 143 -4.22 3.58 -5.36
N ILE A 144 -4.09 2.35 -5.81
CA ILE A 144 -4.53 1.17 -5.07
C ILE A 144 -3.39 0.17 -4.97
N HIS A 145 -3.39 -0.59 -3.88
CA HIS A 145 -2.71 -1.87 -3.76
C HIS A 145 -3.76 -2.96 -3.73
N TYR A 146 -3.79 -3.76 -4.76
CA TYR A 146 -4.82 -4.78 -4.90
C TYR A 146 -4.24 -6.17 -4.62
N HIS A 147 -4.66 -6.77 -3.55
CA HIS A 147 -4.38 -8.15 -3.21
C HIS A 147 -5.52 -8.73 -2.40
N ASP A 148 -5.59 -10.04 -2.33
CA ASP A 148 -6.61 -10.78 -1.60
C ASP A 148 -6.02 -11.35 -0.29
N ASN A 149 -6.89 -11.68 0.64
CA ASN A 149 -6.59 -12.45 1.85
C ASN A 149 -7.88 -13.08 2.39
N ARG A 150 -7.80 -13.79 3.53
CA ARG A 150 -8.95 -14.46 4.14
C ARG A 150 -9.68 -13.63 5.21
N GLY A 151 -9.38 -12.33 5.30
CA GLY A 151 -10.02 -11.41 6.24
C GLY A 151 -9.46 -11.45 7.67
N GLU A 152 -8.44 -12.27 7.94
CA GLU A 152 -7.84 -12.38 9.29
C GLU A 152 -6.42 -11.82 9.35
N LYS A 153 -5.69 -11.90 8.25
CA LYS A 153 -4.28 -11.51 8.12
C LYS A 153 -4.03 -10.94 6.74
N ASP A 154 -3.06 -10.07 6.72
CA ASP A 154 -2.51 -9.51 5.50
C ASP A 154 -1.64 -10.55 4.77
N GLU A 155 -2.25 -11.31 3.84
CA GLU A 155 -1.61 -12.46 3.20
C GLU A 155 -1.03 -12.17 1.80
N HIS A 156 -1.38 -11.05 1.17
CA HIS A 156 -0.97 -10.68 -0.18
C HIS A 156 -1.20 -11.80 -1.21
N LEU A 157 -2.39 -12.38 -1.21
CA LEU A 157 -2.78 -13.42 -2.16
C LEU A 157 -3.23 -12.80 -3.49
N LEU A 158 -3.14 -13.58 -4.56
CA LEU A 158 -3.78 -13.23 -5.83
C LEU A 158 -5.30 -13.10 -5.64
N PRO A 159 -5.96 -12.22 -6.38
CA PRO A 159 -7.42 -12.18 -6.44
C PRO A 159 -8.02 -13.56 -6.70
N PHE A 160 -9.13 -13.88 -6.05
CA PHE A 160 -9.83 -15.17 -6.03
C PHE A 160 -9.20 -16.26 -5.15
N PHE A 161 -8.08 -15.98 -4.46
CA PHE A 161 -7.47 -16.95 -3.54
C PHE A 161 -7.85 -16.70 -2.08
N GLY A 162 -8.56 -15.63 -1.80
CA GLY A 162 -9.07 -15.24 -0.49
C GLY A 162 -10.58 -15.06 -0.45
N THR A 163 -11.04 -14.01 0.24
CA THR A 163 -12.45 -13.73 0.51
C THR A 163 -12.92 -12.36 0.07
N LEU A 164 -12.08 -11.60 -0.66
CA LEU A 164 -12.45 -10.27 -1.17
C LEU A 164 -13.72 -10.33 -2.03
N ASN A 165 -14.59 -9.37 -1.83
CA ASN A 165 -15.68 -9.10 -2.75
C ASN A 165 -15.17 -8.21 -3.90
N HIS A 166 -14.70 -8.83 -4.98
CA HIS A 166 -14.11 -8.12 -6.12
C HIS A 166 -15.13 -7.22 -6.83
N ASP A 167 -16.38 -7.64 -6.92
CA ASP A 167 -17.45 -6.85 -7.54
C ASP A 167 -17.72 -5.57 -6.73
N GLU A 168 -17.73 -5.66 -5.40
CA GLU A 168 -17.88 -4.51 -4.51
C GLU A 168 -16.81 -3.46 -4.76
N ILE A 169 -15.54 -3.90 -4.81
CA ILE A 169 -14.40 -3.00 -4.96
C ILE A 169 -14.38 -2.35 -6.34
N ILE A 170 -14.57 -3.14 -7.42
CA ILE A 170 -14.56 -2.59 -8.78
C ILE A 170 -15.70 -1.58 -8.97
N ASN A 171 -16.91 -1.87 -8.48
CA ASN A 171 -18.01 -0.92 -8.53
C ASN A 171 -17.69 0.35 -7.73
N ALA A 172 -17.10 0.24 -6.53
CA ALA A 172 -16.69 1.40 -5.75
C ALA A 172 -15.66 2.27 -6.49
N LEU A 173 -14.67 1.65 -7.14
CA LEU A 173 -13.66 2.36 -7.94
C LEU A 173 -14.27 3.07 -9.16
N MET A 174 -15.28 2.46 -9.79
CA MET A 174 -16.04 3.11 -10.88
C MET A 174 -16.85 4.31 -10.36
N ASP A 175 -17.58 4.11 -9.28
CA ASP A 175 -18.50 5.12 -8.74
C ASP A 175 -17.76 6.32 -8.14
N VAL A 176 -16.58 6.10 -7.54
CA VAL A 176 -15.71 7.19 -7.08
C VAL A 176 -14.98 7.90 -8.24
N GLY A 177 -15.03 7.34 -9.45
CA GLY A 177 -14.39 7.87 -10.64
C GLY A 177 -12.86 7.71 -10.64
N PHE A 178 -12.34 6.64 -10.02
CA PHE A 178 -10.91 6.35 -10.00
C PHE A 178 -10.32 6.25 -11.42
N ARG A 179 -9.17 6.89 -11.64
CA ARG A 179 -8.47 6.96 -12.94
C ARG A 179 -7.02 6.50 -12.86
N GLY A 180 -6.60 5.95 -11.72
CA GLY A 180 -5.27 5.40 -11.53
C GLY A 180 -5.10 4.02 -12.16
N TYR A 181 -3.97 3.42 -11.90
CA TYR A 181 -3.64 2.07 -12.36
C TYR A 181 -4.14 1.01 -11.39
N PHE A 182 -4.55 -0.13 -11.93
CA PHE A 182 -4.92 -1.31 -11.14
C PHE A 182 -3.64 -2.06 -10.75
N THR A 183 -3.06 -1.68 -9.63
CA THR A 183 -1.76 -2.19 -9.19
C THR A 183 -1.93 -3.39 -8.28
N LEU A 184 -1.43 -4.55 -8.71
CA LEU A 184 -1.42 -5.75 -7.88
C LEU A 184 -0.24 -5.74 -6.90
N GLU A 185 -0.49 -6.09 -5.65
CA GLU A 185 0.51 -6.33 -4.61
C GLU A 185 0.38 -7.77 -4.07
N ALA A 186 0.35 -8.76 -4.97
CA ALA A 186 -0.05 -10.13 -4.71
C ALA A 186 1.09 -11.14 -4.96
N ASP A 187 2.30 -10.84 -4.53
CA ASP A 187 3.51 -11.62 -4.80
C ASP A 187 3.94 -12.56 -3.65
N SER A 188 3.19 -12.60 -2.56
CA SER A 188 3.50 -13.42 -1.38
C SER A 188 3.89 -14.88 -1.68
N PRO A 189 3.23 -15.60 -2.63
CA PRO A 189 3.57 -16.99 -2.91
C PRO A 189 4.98 -17.20 -3.48
N VAL A 190 5.57 -16.17 -4.09
CA VAL A 190 6.91 -16.22 -4.72
C VAL A 190 7.97 -15.39 -4.03
N LYS A 191 7.66 -14.83 -2.87
CA LYS A 191 8.63 -14.12 -2.03
C LYS A 191 9.78 -15.05 -1.63
N PRO A 192 11.01 -14.55 -1.53
CA PRO A 192 12.16 -15.33 -1.09
C PRO A 192 11.98 -15.88 0.33
N ARG A 193 12.84 -16.83 0.72
CA ARG A 193 12.77 -17.50 2.02
C ARG A 193 12.66 -16.53 3.19
N ARG A 194 13.49 -15.48 3.17
CA ARG A 194 13.44 -14.41 4.18
C ARG A 194 12.53 -13.32 3.70
N HIS A 195 11.35 -13.27 4.28
CA HIS A 195 10.35 -12.29 3.98
C HIS A 195 9.67 -11.83 5.28
N TRP A 196 9.02 -10.69 5.29
CA TRP A 196 8.33 -10.15 6.47
C TRP A 196 7.23 -11.09 7.02
N LEU A 197 6.71 -12.02 6.22
CA LEU A 197 5.81 -13.10 6.67
C LEU A 197 6.53 -14.20 7.45
N GLY A 198 7.86 -14.16 7.57
CA GLY A 198 8.69 -15.12 8.26
C GLY A 198 9.47 -16.05 7.32
N ASP A 199 10.47 -16.70 7.88
CA ASP A 199 11.34 -17.62 7.14
C ASP A 199 10.61 -18.95 6.83
N ARG A 200 10.79 -19.45 5.61
CA ARG A 200 10.39 -20.84 5.31
C ARG A 200 11.20 -21.81 6.15
N ARG A 201 10.52 -22.85 6.66
CA ARG A 201 11.18 -23.90 7.44
C ARG A 201 12.28 -24.57 6.63
N SER A 202 13.42 -24.80 7.25
CA SER A 202 14.53 -25.56 6.67
C SER A 202 14.69 -26.91 7.36
N PHE A 203 15.27 -27.87 6.66
CA PHE A 203 15.62 -29.17 7.22
C PHE A 203 17.14 -29.25 7.35
N ARG A 204 17.65 -29.40 8.58
CA ARG A 204 19.09 -29.51 8.90
C ARG A 204 19.96 -28.40 8.30
N GLY A 205 19.42 -27.19 8.15
CA GLY A 205 20.13 -26.07 7.53
C GLY A 205 20.23 -26.11 6.01
N GLU A 206 19.71 -27.14 5.35
CA GLU A 206 19.65 -27.22 3.90
C GLU A 206 18.61 -26.22 3.34
N GLY A 207 18.99 -25.50 2.28
CA GLY A 207 18.19 -24.46 1.65
C GLY A 207 18.00 -24.63 0.14
N ARG A 208 18.13 -25.86 -0.39
CA ARG A 208 18.03 -26.10 -1.84
C ARG A 208 16.68 -25.70 -2.45
N LEU A 209 15.61 -25.78 -1.67
CA LEU A 209 14.24 -25.42 -2.06
C LEU A 209 13.70 -24.27 -1.20
N SER A 210 14.57 -23.39 -0.76
CA SER A 210 14.20 -22.26 0.10
C SER A 210 13.51 -21.16 -0.68
N ASP A 211 13.91 -20.92 -1.92
CA ASP A 211 13.39 -19.86 -2.75
C ASP A 211 12.61 -20.42 -3.94
N PRO A 212 11.52 -19.76 -4.36
CA PRO A 212 10.81 -20.12 -5.57
C PRO A 212 11.72 -19.97 -6.79
N PRO A 213 11.73 -20.97 -7.71
CA PRO A 213 12.51 -20.87 -8.93
C PRO A 213 11.95 -19.79 -9.86
N LEU A 214 12.80 -19.22 -10.72
CA LEU A 214 12.45 -18.13 -11.62
C LEU A 214 11.21 -18.44 -12.46
N PHE A 215 11.07 -19.66 -12.98
CA PHE A 215 9.90 -20.01 -13.79
C PHE A 215 8.56 -19.92 -13.03
N MET A 216 8.58 -20.08 -11.69
CA MET A 216 7.37 -19.90 -10.87
C MET A 216 7.06 -18.41 -10.71
N GLN A 217 8.08 -17.60 -10.51
CA GLN A 217 7.92 -16.14 -10.42
C GLN A 217 7.35 -15.59 -11.73
N GLU A 218 7.95 -15.94 -12.89
CA GLU A 218 7.47 -15.55 -14.21
C GLU A 218 6.02 -15.99 -14.48
N ARG A 219 5.65 -17.21 -14.05
CA ARG A 219 4.27 -17.69 -14.23
C ARG A 219 3.28 -17.01 -13.31
N LEU A 220 3.69 -16.65 -12.09
CA LEU A 220 2.83 -15.89 -11.20
C LEU A 220 2.59 -14.48 -11.76
N GLU A 221 3.63 -13.81 -12.24
CA GLU A 221 3.50 -12.51 -12.89
C GLU A 221 2.53 -12.55 -14.09
N ALA A 222 2.68 -13.56 -14.94
CA ALA A 222 1.76 -13.78 -16.07
C ALA A 222 0.32 -14.02 -15.59
N LEU A 223 0.13 -14.87 -14.57
CA LEU A 223 -1.17 -15.15 -13.99
C LEU A 223 -1.79 -13.90 -13.35
N SER A 224 -0.97 -13.11 -12.67
CA SER A 224 -1.39 -11.84 -12.06
C SER A 224 -1.93 -10.88 -13.13
N TYR A 225 -1.21 -10.72 -14.24
CA TYR A 225 -1.67 -9.91 -15.38
C TYR A 225 -2.96 -10.45 -15.99
N GLU A 226 -3.04 -11.75 -16.26
CA GLU A 226 -4.23 -12.39 -16.84
C GLU A 226 -5.45 -12.25 -15.92
N THR A 227 -5.23 -12.36 -14.61
CA THR A 227 -6.30 -12.18 -13.59
C THR A 227 -6.82 -10.76 -13.58
N ALA A 228 -5.92 -9.76 -13.52
CA ALA A 228 -6.32 -8.35 -13.57
C ALA A 228 -7.02 -8.01 -14.90
N LYS A 229 -6.49 -8.50 -16.04
CA LYS A 229 -7.12 -8.35 -17.36
C LYS A 229 -8.53 -8.91 -17.39
N TYR A 230 -8.72 -10.13 -16.87
CA TYR A 230 -10.05 -10.76 -16.77
C TYR A 230 -11.02 -9.91 -15.94
N MET A 231 -10.60 -9.49 -14.75
CA MET A 231 -11.42 -8.67 -13.85
C MET A 231 -11.84 -7.36 -14.51
N LEU A 232 -10.89 -6.59 -15.03
CA LEU A 232 -11.14 -5.29 -15.66
C LEU A 232 -11.94 -5.43 -16.96
N SER A 233 -11.65 -6.45 -17.78
CA SER A 233 -12.42 -6.71 -19.03
C SER A 233 -13.87 -7.07 -18.74
N SER A 234 -14.16 -7.74 -17.63
CA SER A 234 -15.52 -8.10 -17.22
C SER A 234 -16.40 -6.87 -16.95
N TYR A 235 -15.77 -5.73 -16.66
CA TYR A 235 -16.41 -4.43 -16.44
C TYR A 235 -16.20 -3.44 -17.61
N GLY A 236 -15.51 -3.86 -18.69
CA GLY A 236 -15.19 -2.98 -19.82
C GLY A 236 -14.18 -1.88 -19.49
N LEU A 237 -13.32 -2.13 -18.51
CA LEU A 237 -12.33 -1.17 -17.99
C LEU A 237 -10.90 -1.45 -18.47
N PHE A 238 -10.66 -2.57 -19.15
CA PHE A 238 -9.34 -2.91 -19.65
C PHE A 238 -9.07 -2.24 -21.01
N GLU A 239 -7.99 -1.48 -21.07
CA GLU A 239 -7.45 -0.88 -22.30
C GLU A 239 -6.12 -1.58 -22.63
N GLU A 240 -5.91 -1.97 -23.92
CA GLU A 240 -4.67 -2.61 -24.41
C GLU A 240 -3.53 -1.61 -24.63
#